data_dad89c834f857a0a7592944056896690
#
_entry.id   dad89c834f857a0a7592944056896690
#
_cell.length_a   1.000
_cell.length_b   1.000
_cell.length_c   1.000
_cell.angle_alpha   90.00
_cell.angle_beta   90.00
_cell.angle_gamma   90.00
#
_symmetry.space_group_name_H-M   'P 1'
#
loop_
_entity.id
_entity.type
_entity.pdbx_description
1 polymer ?
#
loop_
_entity_poly.entity_id
_entity_poly.type
_entity_poly.pdbx_seq_one_letter_code
_entity_poly.pdbx_strand_id
1 'polypeptide(L)'
;KRKKMTTINIFTENIFDGWQPDEKDVIEKTKRLLEFYISELEEKSCLNNRDYSTITLDIVFCDSKKTQEYNRDYRNKDYPADIITFAIFADDENSFIFDGEINLGEIVIALDKVIEGVNRDISLSLNKEQELFFLISHGLMHLLGFDHQSEEEYNFVIAEQRKALECIEYDKI
;
A
#
# COMPACT_ATOMS: atom_id res chain seq x y z
N LYS A 1 23.24 -5.69 -17.35
CA LYS A 1 22.74 -4.44 -16.74
C LYS A 1 22.88 -4.51 -15.24
N ARG A 2 23.62 -3.58 -14.64
CA ARG A 2 23.69 -3.47 -13.18
C ARG A 2 22.29 -3.16 -12.65
N LYS A 3 21.82 -3.98 -11.71
CA LYS A 3 20.59 -3.75 -10.99
C LYS A 3 20.74 -2.43 -10.21
N LYS A 4 19.91 -1.43 -10.54
CA LYS A 4 19.92 -0.14 -9.88
C LYS A 4 19.44 -0.36 -8.44
N MET A 5 20.28 0.01 -7.45
CA MET A 5 19.86 -0.05 -6.05
C MET A 5 18.98 1.16 -5.75
N THR A 6 17.73 0.89 -5.41
CA THR A 6 16.78 1.93 -5.02
C THR A 6 16.67 1.98 -3.50
N THR A 7 16.81 3.16 -2.93
CA THR A 7 16.54 3.38 -1.52
C THR A 7 15.05 3.60 -1.32
N ILE A 8 14.45 2.87 -0.39
CA ILE A 8 13.03 2.99 -0.06
C ILE A 8 12.90 3.47 1.37
N ASN A 9 12.26 4.62 1.56
CA ASN A 9 11.98 5.20 2.87
C ASN A 9 10.48 5.20 3.13
N ILE A 10 10.07 4.49 4.18
CA ILE A 10 8.68 4.35 4.57
C ILE A 10 8.50 5.01 5.94
N PHE A 11 7.58 5.96 6.01
CA PHE A 11 7.23 6.67 7.23
C PHE A 11 5.88 6.19 7.72
N THR A 12 5.77 5.92 9.01
CA THR A 12 4.52 5.45 9.62
C THR A 12 4.08 6.39 10.73
N GLU A 13 2.77 6.54 10.86
CA GLU A 13 2.14 7.24 11.96
C GLU A 13 0.92 6.44 12.41
N ASN A 14 0.72 6.25 13.70
CA ASN A 14 -0.44 5.57 14.25
C ASN A 14 -1.18 6.47 15.22
N ILE A 15 -2.39 6.88 14.85
CA ILE A 15 -3.28 7.69 15.69
C ILE A 15 -4.43 6.86 16.28
N PHE A 16 -4.40 5.53 16.12
CA PHE A 16 -5.39 4.61 16.66
C PHE A 16 -4.84 3.91 17.90
N ASP A 17 -5.51 4.08 19.04
CA ASP A 17 -5.03 3.55 20.32
C ASP A 17 -5.31 2.06 20.53
N GLY A 18 -6.27 1.49 19.81
CA GLY A 18 -6.76 0.14 20.03
C GLY A 18 -5.83 -0.97 19.56
N TRP A 19 -4.85 -0.67 18.72
CA TRP A 19 -3.87 -1.64 18.24
C TRP A 19 -2.61 -0.91 17.78
N GLN A 20 -1.47 -1.42 18.26
CA GLN A 20 -0.15 -0.89 17.89
C GLN A 20 0.59 -1.96 17.08
N PRO A 21 0.43 -2.00 15.74
CA PRO A 21 1.24 -2.87 14.91
C PRO A 21 2.73 -2.58 15.12
N ASP A 22 3.56 -3.60 15.09
CA ASP A 22 5.01 -3.41 15.24
C ASP A 22 5.53 -2.56 14.09
N GLU A 23 5.99 -1.35 14.40
CA GLU A 23 6.44 -0.36 13.41
C GLU A 23 7.57 -0.89 12.54
N LYS A 24 8.57 -1.52 13.16
CA LYS A 24 9.72 -2.07 12.46
C LYS A 24 9.30 -3.17 11.49
N ASP A 25 8.41 -4.05 11.92
CA ASP A 25 7.87 -5.14 11.08
C ASP A 25 7.07 -4.58 9.90
N VAL A 26 6.24 -3.56 10.15
CA VAL A 26 5.46 -2.89 9.09
C VAL A 26 6.39 -2.28 8.04
N ILE A 27 7.39 -1.53 8.48
CA ILE A 27 8.33 -0.87 7.56
C ILE A 27 9.10 -1.90 6.74
N GLU A 28 9.65 -2.92 7.39
CA GLU A 28 10.46 -3.95 6.73
C GLU A 28 9.66 -4.74 5.70
N LYS A 29 8.47 -5.21 6.08
CA LYS A 29 7.62 -5.99 5.18
C LYS A 29 7.06 -5.14 4.04
N THR A 30 6.66 -3.92 4.31
CA THR A 30 6.20 -3.00 3.26
C THR A 30 7.31 -2.74 2.24
N LYS A 31 8.53 -2.54 2.72
CA LYS A 31 9.69 -2.36 1.86
C LYS A 31 9.90 -3.58 0.95
N ARG A 32 9.80 -4.79 1.49
CA ARG A 32 9.93 -6.04 0.72
C ARG A 32 8.82 -6.20 -0.31
N LEU A 33 7.59 -5.86 0.04
CA LEU A 33 6.47 -5.86 -0.90
C LEU A 33 6.74 -4.89 -2.07
N LEU A 34 7.18 -3.69 -1.77
CA LEU A 34 7.46 -2.68 -2.79
C LEU A 34 8.65 -3.10 -3.68
N GLU A 35 9.72 -3.65 -3.10
CA GLU A 35 10.86 -4.18 -3.84
C GLU A 35 10.41 -5.27 -4.83
N PHE A 36 9.53 -6.15 -4.40
CA PHE A 36 8.95 -7.19 -5.27
C PHE A 36 8.19 -6.56 -6.44
N TYR A 37 7.30 -5.62 -6.17
CA TYR A 37 6.52 -4.95 -7.22
C TYR A 37 7.42 -4.20 -8.22
N ILE A 38 8.43 -3.51 -7.74
CA ILE A 38 9.38 -2.83 -8.63
C ILE A 38 10.12 -3.85 -9.51
N SER A 39 10.57 -4.96 -8.94
CA SER A 39 11.25 -6.01 -9.68
C SER A 39 10.37 -6.61 -10.79
N GLU A 40 9.10 -6.83 -10.52
CA GLU A 40 8.19 -7.52 -11.43
C GLU A 40 7.42 -6.59 -12.37
N LEU A 41 7.08 -5.38 -11.92
CA LEU A 41 6.06 -4.56 -12.55
C LEU A 41 6.54 -3.15 -12.93
N GLU A 42 7.82 -2.81 -12.78
CA GLU A 42 8.30 -1.45 -13.04
C GLU A 42 7.86 -0.92 -14.41
N GLU A 43 8.01 -1.72 -15.46
CA GLU A 43 7.67 -1.31 -16.83
C GLU A 43 6.19 -0.98 -17.04
N LYS A 44 5.31 -1.58 -16.23
CA LYS A 44 3.86 -1.36 -16.29
C LYS A 44 3.38 -0.31 -15.30
N SER A 45 4.27 0.13 -14.41
CA SER A 45 3.93 1.07 -13.33
C SER A 45 4.20 2.51 -13.73
N CYS A 46 3.83 3.43 -12.83
CA CYS A 46 4.15 4.86 -12.98
C CYS A 46 5.66 5.15 -12.95
N LEU A 47 6.49 4.18 -12.56
CA LEU A 47 7.94 4.31 -12.50
C LEU A 47 8.61 4.03 -13.85
N ASN A 48 7.86 3.58 -14.85
CA ASN A 48 8.41 3.23 -16.17
C ASN A 48 9.14 4.39 -16.79
N ASN A 49 10.38 4.15 -17.23
CA ASN A 49 11.25 5.14 -17.88
C ASN A 49 11.55 6.39 -17.02
N ARG A 50 11.41 6.26 -15.70
CA ARG A 50 11.76 7.35 -14.78
C ARG A 50 13.16 7.14 -14.22
N ASP A 51 13.87 8.25 -14.03
CA ASP A 51 15.20 8.23 -13.42
C ASP A 51 15.08 8.63 -11.96
N TYR A 52 15.26 7.66 -11.07
CA TYR A 52 15.12 7.85 -9.62
C TYR A 52 16.12 6.97 -8.87
N SER A 53 16.48 7.39 -7.68
CA SER A 53 17.33 6.63 -6.75
C SER A 53 16.65 6.35 -5.43
N THR A 54 15.62 7.13 -5.09
CA THR A 54 14.93 7.05 -3.80
C THR A 54 13.42 7.11 -4.01
N ILE A 55 12.71 6.26 -3.29
CA ILE A 55 11.26 6.27 -3.24
C ILE A 55 10.84 6.49 -1.79
N THR A 56 9.88 7.38 -1.57
CA THR A 56 9.27 7.61 -0.26
C THR A 56 7.78 7.38 -0.31
N LEU A 57 7.21 6.94 0.81
CA LEU A 57 5.77 6.88 1.01
C LEU A 57 5.44 6.92 2.49
N ASP A 58 4.21 7.29 2.80
CA ASP A 58 3.69 7.35 4.16
C ASP A 58 2.57 6.35 4.37
N ILE A 59 2.54 5.73 5.53
CA ILE A 59 1.43 4.87 5.98
C ILE A 59 0.88 5.47 7.27
N VAL A 60 -0.41 5.80 7.27
CA VAL A 60 -1.10 6.34 8.43
C VAL A 60 -2.14 5.33 8.90
N PHE A 61 -2.06 4.95 10.17
CA PHE A 61 -3.07 4.13 10.82
C PHE A 61 -4.00 5.01 11.62
N CYS A 62 -5.29 4.79 11.45
CA CYS A 62 -6.35 5.58 12.08
C CYS A 62 -7.57 4.70 12.37
N ASP A 63 -8.70 5.31 12.68
CA ASP A 63 -9.98 4.62 12.80
C ASP A 63 -10.88 4.89 11.59
N SER A 64 -12.01 4.18 11.53
CA SER A 64 -12.99 4.30 10.44
C SER A 64 -13.68 5.66 10.40
N LYS A 65 -13.75 6.36 11.52
CA LYS A 65 -14.28 7.72 11.58
C LYS A 65 -13.40 8.67 10.76
N LYS A 66 -12.08 8.50 10.86
CA LYS A 66 -11.12 9.32 10.10
C LYS A 66 -11.17 9.00 8.61
N THR A 67 -11.26 7.74 8.22
CA THR A 67 -11.39 7.38 6.81
C THR A 67 -12.72 7.85 6.22
N GLN A 68 -13.79 7.87 7.00
CA GLN A 68 -15.05 8.46 6.57
C GLN A 68 -14.92 9.97 6.29
N GLU A 69 -14.21 10.71 7.14
CA GLU A 69 -13.90 12.12 6.90
C GLU A 69 -13.16 12.31 5.57
N TYR A 70 -12.12 11.51 5.31
CA TYR A 70 -11.37 11.55 4.06
C TYR A 70 -12.26 11.23 2.85
N ASN A 71 -13.09 10.21 2.95
CA ASN A 71 -14.02 9.84 1.88
C ASN A 71 -14.99 10.97 1.56
N ARG A 72 -15.56 11.60 2.60
CA ARG A 72 -16.49 12.71 2.44
C ARG A 72 -15.81 13.92 1.81
N ASP A 73 -14.63 14.31 2.31
CA ASP A 73 -13.95 15.54 1.91
C ASP A 73 -13.28 15.44 0.53
N TYR A 74 -12.77 14.24 0.15
CA TYR A 74 -11.99 14.08 -1.07
C TYR A 74 -12.67 13.24 -2.15
N ARG A 75 -13.70 12.46 -1.82
CA ARG A 75 -14.36 11.55 -2.76
C ARG A 75 -15.88 11.73 -2.82
N ASN A 76 -16.44 12.66 -2.06
CA ASN A 76 -17.89 12.89 -1.94
C ASN A 76 -18.67 11.63 -1.53
N LYS A 77 -18.07 10.79 -0.69
CA LYS A 77 -18.67 9.55 -0.20
C LYS A 77 -18.71 9.59 1.31
N ASP A 78 -19.90 9.64 1.91
CA ASP A 78 -20.06 9.74 3.37
C ASP A 78 -20.22 8.35 4.00
N TYR A 79 -19.20 7.51 3.87
CA TYR A 79 -19.11 6.22 4.56
C TYR A 79 -17.64 5.88 4.87
N PRO A 80 -17.39 5.05 5.91
CA PRO A 80 -16.04 4.66 6.26
C PRO A 80 -15.44 3.70 5.24
N ALA A 81 -14.11 3.76 5.09
CA ALA A 81 -13.34 2.82 4.30
C ALA A 81 -12.31 2.12 5.17
N ASP A 82 -11.93 0.90 4.82
CA ASP A 82 -10.80 0.21 5.45
C ASP A 82 -9.47 0.80 5.00
N ILE A 83 -9.37 1.23 3.74
CA ILE A 83 -8.16 1.81 3.18
C ILE A 83 -8.50 2.95 2.22
N ILE A 84 -7.68 4.00 2.26
CA ILE A 84 -7.70 5.10 1.28
C ILE A 84 -6.26 5.32 0.83
N THR A 85 -6.05 5.49 -0.49
CA THR A 85 -4.74 5.77 -1.05
C THR A 85 -4.75 7.12 -1.75
N PHE A 86 -3.65 7.86 -1.57
CA PHE A 86 -3.39 9.10 -2.29
C PHE A 86 -2.14 8.87 -3.15
N ALA A 87 -2.35 8.51 -4.41
CA ALA A 87 -1.27 8.19 -5.35
C ALA A 87 -0.69 9.48 -5.94
N ILE A 88 0.10 10.19 -5.16
CA ILE A 88 0.60 11.53 -5.50
C ILE A 88 1.38 11.52 -6.80
N PHE A 89 2.30 10.57 -6.97
CA PHE A 89 3.13 10.51 -8.17
C PHE A 89 2.36 9.98 -9.39
N ALA A 90 1.61 8.90 -9.23
CA ALA A 90 0.87 8.27 -10.33
C ALA A 90 -0.26 9.16 -10.86
N ASP A 91 -0.93 9.90 -9.97
CA ASP A 91 -2.10 10.71 -10.33
C ASP A 91 -1.73 12.13 -10.78
N ASP A 92 -0.47 12.55 -10.63
CA ASP A 92 0.00 13.86 -11.06
C ASP A 92 0.43 13.83 -12.52
N GLU A 93 -0.20 14.63 -13.38
CA GLU A 93 0.15 14.76 -14.79
C GLU A 93 1.60 15.18 -15.00
N ASN A 94 2.16 15.93 -14.06
CA ASN A 94 3.54 16.43 -14.13
C ASN A 94 4.57 15.53 -13.44
N SER A 95 4.15 14.53 -12.69
CA SER A 95 4.98 13.49 -12.04
C SER A 95 6.37 13.97 -11.65
N PHE A 96 6.45 14.90 -10.69
CA PHE A 96 7.68 15.63 -10.36
C PHE A 96 8.67 14.75 -9.61
N ILE A 97 9.92 14.74 -10.08
CA ILE A 97 11.04 14.08 -9.40
C ILE A 97 12.04 15.16 -8.99
N PHE A 98 12.32 15.24 -7.68
CA PHE A 98 13.29 16.19 -7.13
C PHE A 98 14.50 15.43 -6.60
N ASP A 99 15.68 15.74 -7.15
CA ASP A 99 16.95 15.15 -6.70
C ASP A 99 16.93 13.61 -6.68
N GLY A 100 16.30 13.01 -7.69
CA GLY A 100 16.18 11.55 -7.81
C GLY A 100 15.17 10.91 -6.86
N GLU A 101 14.38 11.71 -6.13
CA GLU A 101 13.41 11.22 -5.17
C GLU A 101 11.99 11.27 -5.71
N ILE A 102 11.28 10.14 -5.62
CA ILE A 102 9.86 10.02 -5.95
C ILE A 102 9.07 9.84 -4.66
N ASN A 103 8.11 10.74 -4.42
CA ASN A 103 7.10 10.54 -3.39
C ASN A 103 5.91 9.81 -4.00
N LEU A 104 5.76 8.52 -3.70
CA LEU A 104 4.63 7.73 -4.21
C LEU A 104 3.30 8.18 -3.64
N GLY A 105 3.28 8.67 -2.42
CA GLY A 105 2.05 9.13 -1.79
C GLY A 105 1.81 8.55 -0.41
N GLU A 106 0.53 8.35 -0.09
CA GLU A 106 0.11 7.99 1.26
C GLU A 106 -0.93 6.86 1.23
N ILE A 107 -0.78 5.92 2.16
CA ILE A 107 -1.76 4.86 2.42
C ILE A 107 -2.34 5.11 3.79
N VAL A 108 -3.67 5.27 3.89
CA VAL A 108 -4.40 5.49 5.14
C VAL A 108 -5.24 4.25 5.43
N ILE A 109 -5.04 3.63 6.58
CA ILE A 109 -5.72 2.38 6.95
C ILE A 109 -6.45 2.54 8.27
N ALA A 110 -7.74 2.17 8.28
CA ALA A 110 -8.57 2.13 9.47
C ALA A 110 -8.37 0.80 10.21
N LEU A 111 -7.59 0.80 11.28
CA LEU A 111 -7.24 -0.42 12.01
C LEU A 111 -8.45 -1.08 12.70
N ASP A 112 -9.45 -0.32 13.12
CA ASP A 112 -10.70 -0.87 13.65
C ASP A 112 -11.44 -1.70 12.60
N LYS A 113 -11.40 -1.28 11.33
CA LYS A 113 -11.98 -2.04 10.21
C LYS A 113 -11.18 -3.30 9.91
N VAL A 114 -9.87 -3.26 10.05
CA VAL A 114 -9.01 -4.45 9.89
C VAL A 114 -9.40 -5.51 10.93
N ILE A 115 -9.51 -5.12 12.20
CA ILE A 115 -9.90 -6.02 13.29
C ILE A 115 -11.31 -6.58 13.05
N GLU A 116 -12.26 -5.72 12.65
CA GLU A 116 -13.63 -6.10 12.37
C GLU A 116 -13.72 -7.07 11.17
N GLY A 117 -12.94 -6.82 10.11
CA GLY A 117 -12.91 -7.64 8.90
C GLY A 117 -12.44 -9.07 9.16
N VAL A 118 -11.43 -9.24 10.02
CA VAL A 118 -10.94 -10.56 10.44
C VAL A 118 -12.04 -11.37 11.14
N ASN A 119 -12.89 -10.70 11.90
CA ASN A 119 -13.98 -11.36 12.63
C ASN A 119 -15.16 -11.75 11.72
N ARG A 120 -15.28 -11.15 10.53
CA ARG A 120 -16.40 -11.42 9.60
C ARG A 120 -16.14 -12.58 8.65
N ASP A 121 -14.91 -12.75 8.21
CA ASP A 121 -14.60 -13.74 7.18
C ASP A 121 -13.86 -14.94 7.74
N ILE A 122 -14.64 -15.87 8.28
CA ILE A 122 -14.14 -17.12 8.86
C ILE A 122 -13.51 -18.00 7.76
N SER A 123 -13.91 -17.82 6.50
CA SER A 123 -13.47 -18.67 5.40
C SER A 123 -12.02 -18.44 4.98
N LEU A 124 -11.48 -17.23 5.20
CA LEU A 124 -10.12 -16.90 4.83
C LEU A 124 -9.11 -17.14 5.94
N SER A 125 -9.55 -17.39 7.17
CA SER A 125 -8.67 -17.68 8.34
C SER A 125 -7.50 -16.71 8.51
N LEU A 126 -7.64 -15.48 8.03
CA LEU A 126 -6.61 -14.45 8.15
C LEU A 126 -6.62 -13.89 9.56
N ASN A 127 -5.45 -13.71 10.14
CA ASN A 127 -5.32 -12.93 11.36
C ASN A 127 -5.23 -11.43 11.00
N LYS A 128 -5.29 -10.56 12.01
CA LYS A 128 -5.29 -9.11 11.78
C LYS A 128 -4.01 -8.60 11.09
N GLU A 129 -2.86 -9.22 11.38
CA GLU A 129 -1.60 -8.87 10.75
C GLU A 129 -1.60 -9.25 9.27
N GLN A 130 -2.11 -10.42 8.92
CA GLN A 130 -2.23 -10.86 7.53
C GLN A 130 -3.18 -9.95 6.75
N GLU A 131 -4.31 -9.59 7.33
CA GLU A 131 -5.26 -8.64 6.73
C GLU A 131 -4.62 -7.27 6.54
N LEU A 132 -3.85 -6.80 7.53
CA LEU A 132 -3.13 -5.53 7.42
C LEU A 132 -2.18 -5.52 6.22
N PHE A 133 -1.36 -6.55 6.08
CA PHE A 133 -0.42 -6.62 4.95
C PHE A 133 -1.10 -6.85 3.61
N PHE A 134 -2.25 -7.53 3.61
CA PHE A 134 -3.08 -7.62 2.40
C PHE A 134 -3.53 -6.21 1.95
N LEU A 135 -4.00 -5.39 2.87
CA LEU A 135 -4.40 -4.01 2.56
C LEU A 135 -3.20 -3.15 2.14
N ILE A 136 -2.07 -3.28 2.81
CA ILE A 136 -0.85 -2.54 2.44
C ILE A 136 -0.42 -2.92 1.02
N SER A 137 -0.41 -4.21 0.70
CA SER A 137 -0.04 -4.68 -0.64
C SER A 137 -0.97 -4.14 -1.72
N HIS A 138 -2.26 -4.03 -1.42
CA HIS A 138 -3.24 -3.44 -2.31
C HIS A 138 -3.00 -1.94 -2.50
N GLY A 139 -2.77 -1.23 -1.40
CA GLY A 139 -2.46 0.20 -1.44
C GLY A 139 -1.20 0.51 -2.25
N LEU A 140 -0.16 -0.30 -2.12
CA LEU A 140 1.07 -0.14 -2.91
C LEU A 140 0.80 -0.28 -4.42
N MET A 141 -0.08 -1.19 -4.83
CA MET A 141 -0.46 -1.32 -6.23
C MET A 141 -1.11 -0.03 -6.75
N HIS A 142 -2.00 0.58 -5.95
CA HIS A 142 -2.60 1.87 -6.33
C HIS A 142 -1.56 3.00 -6.40
N LEU A 143 -0.62 3.05 -5.46
CA LEU A 143 0.46 4.05 -5.49
C LEU A 143 1.34 3.89 -6.74
N LEU A 144 1.47 2.69 -7.26
CA LEU A 144 2.23 2.41 -8.48
C LEU A 144 1.42 2.64 -9.77
N GLY A 145 0.17 3.07 -9.65
CA GLY A 145 -0.67 3.42 -10.78
C GLY A 145 -1.57 2.31 -11.31
N PHE A 146 -1.65 1.17 -10.60
CA PHE A 146 -2.54 0.07 -11.00
C PHE A 146 -3.94 0.31 -10.45
N ASP A 147 -4.93 0.17 -11.30
CA ASP A 147 -6.34 0.32 -10.96
C ASP A 147 -7.06 -1.01 -11.17
N HIS A 148 -8.31 -1.11 -10.69
CA HIS A 148 -9.11 -2.33 -10.81
C HIS A 148 -10.56 -2.01 -11.22
N GLN A 149 -10.71 -1.22 -12.27
CA GLN A 149 -12.03 -0.82 -12.78
C GLN A 149 -12.69 -1.92 -13.62
N SER A 150 -11.91 -2.83 -14.20
CA SER A 150 -12.41 -3.98 -14.95
C SER A 150 -12.11 -5.28 -14.18
N GLU A 151 -12.84 -6.35 -14.54
CA GLU A 151 -12.59 -7.68 -13.98
C GLU A 151 -11.18 -8.16 -14.30
N GLU A 152 -10.70 -7.88 -15.51
CA GLU A 152 -9.34 -8.25 -15.93
C GLU A 152 -8.29 -7.52 -15.09
N GLU A 153 -8.44 -6.22 -14.88
CA GLU A 153 -7.55 -5.43 -14.03
C GLU A 153 -7.58 -5.92 -12.58
N TYR A 154 -8.77 -6.20 -12.06
CA TYR A 154 -8.94 -6.73 -10.71
C TYR A 154 -8.21 -8.06 -10.54
N ASN A 155 -8.39 -9.00 -11.46
CA ASN A 155 -7.74 -10.30 -11.40
C ASN A 155 -6.21 -10.18 -11.47
N PHE A 156 -5.71 -9.26 -12.29
CA PHE A 156 -4.29 -8.96 -12.36
C PHE A 156 -3.74 -8.46 -11.02
N VAL A 157 -4.41 -7.47 -10.43
CA VAL A 157 -3.99 -6.90 -9.13
C VAL A 157 -3.97 -7.98 -8.04
N ILE A 158 -5.02 -8.78 -7.94
CA ILE A 158 -5.11 -9.84 -6.92
C ILE A 158 -4.02 -10.90 -7.13
N ALA A 159 -3.75 -11.30 -8.38
CA ALA A 159 -2.71 -12.27 -8.68
C ALA A 159 -1.32 -11.75 -8.27
N GLU A 160 -1.02 -10.50 -8.55
CA GLU A 160 0.26 -9.88 -8.18
C GLU A 160 0.38 -9.69 -6.67
N GLN A 161 -0.72 -9.33 -5.99
CA GLN A 161 -0.74 -9.23 -4.53
C GLN A 161 -0.41 -10.57 -3.87
N ARG A 162 -0.96 -11.67 -4.37
CA ARG A 162 -0.68 -13.01 -3.83
C ARG A 162 0.80 -13.36 -3.94
N LYS A 163 1.41 -13.08 -5.08
CA LYS A 163 2.84 -13.30 -5.28
C LYS A 163 3.68 -12.46 -4.32
N ALA A 164 3.33 -11.20 -4.17
CA ALA A 164 4.05 -10.29 -3.28
C ALA A 164 3.95 -10.74 -1.82
N LEU A 165 2.74 -11.14 -1.38
CA LEU A 165 2.52 -11.59 -0.01
C LEU A 165 3.30 -12.87 0.31
N GLU A 166 3.51 -13.76 -0.65
CA GLU A 166 4.37 -14.93 -0.46
C GLU A 166 5.79 -14.53 -0.06
N CYS A 167 6.30 -13.41 -0.55
CA CYS A 167 7.65 -12.94 -0.24
C CYS A 167 7.83 -12.58 1.24
N ILE A 168 6.77 -12.19 1.94
CA ILE A 168 6.83 -11.79 3.36
C ILE A 168 6.39 -12.91 4.31
N GLU A 169 5.72 -13.94 3.82
CA GLU A 169 5.27 -15.08 4.63
C GLU A 169 6.38 -16.11 4.87
N TYR A 170 7.29 -16.29 3.92
CA TYR A 170 8.33 -17.31 4.00
C TYR A 170 9.36 -17.09 5.10
N ASP A 171 9.47 -15.89 5.65
CA ASP A 171 10.44 -15.60 6.71
C ASP A 171 9.92 -15.91 8.13
N LYS A 172 8.71 -16.43 8.25
CA LYS A 172 8.13 -16.82 9.55
C LYS A 172 8.33 -18.30 9.92
N ILE A 173 9.05 -19.03 9.09
CA ILE A 173 9.36 -20.45 9.33
C ILE A 173 10.71 -20.58 9.99
#